data_505e1972b8d2f61302e859519ab846e5
#
_entry.id   505e1972b8d2f61302e859519ab846e5
#
_cell.length_a   1.000
_cell.length_b   1.000
_cell.length_c   1.000
_cell.angle_alpha   90.00
_cell.angle_beta   90.00
_cell.angle_gamma   90.00
#
_symmetry.space_group_name_H-M   'P 1'
#
loop_
_entity.id
_entity.type
_entity.pdbx_description
1 polymer ?
#
loop_
_entity_poly.entity_id
_entity_poly.type
_entity_poly.pdbx_seq_one_letter_code
_entity_poly.pdbx_strand_id
1 'polypeptide(L)'
;MEIYLLGKLDYAIFPKDETNVDLKEVKKYFLFDTDTYKVIFIDGVYSPFLSNTTHDGIDVCLLSAALSKPKYKKLIDTYFNKIANQEDSMTALNTSYAKEGAFIYIPKNVVAEKPIEIIHFSTGKEKAVWLQPRNLIVVDQNAQVQII
;
A
#
# COMPACT_ATOMS: atom_id res chain seq x y z
N MET A 1 17.94 -7.37 -19.45
CA MET A 1 17.59 -6.44 -20.56
C MET A 1 16.64 -5.32 -20.07
N GLU A 2 15.66 -5.61 -19.23
CA GLU A 2 14.69 -4.63 -18.70
C GLU A 2 15.29 -3.55 -17.79
N ILE A 3 16.21 -3.92 -16.89
CA ILE A 3 16.87 -2.95 -15.98
C ILE A 3 17.69 -1.89 -16.75
N TYR A 4 18.29 -2.26 -17.87
CA TYR A 4 19.05 -1.33 -18.71
C TYR A 4 18.16 -0.27 -19.37
N LEU A 5 16.91 -0.64 -19.71
CA LEU A 5 15.93 0.30 -20.25
C LEU A 5 15.45 1.31 -19.19
N LEU A 6 15.26 0.86 -17.96
CA LEU A 6 14.85 1.72 -16.86
C LEU A 6 15.87 2.83 -16.56
N GLY A 7 17.17 2.56 -16.68
CA GLY A 7 18.23 3.57 -16.49
C GLY A 7 18.26 4.68 -17.55
N LYS A 8 17.48 4.56 -18.63
CA LYS A 8 17.35 5.59 -19.68
C LYS A 8 16.12 6.48 -19.53
N LEU A 9 15.22 6.17 -18.62
CA LEU A 9 14.01 6.94 -18.40
C LEU A 9 14.28 8.07 -17.39
N ASP A 10 13.85 9.27 -17.72
CA ASP A 10 13.88 10.39 -16.79
C ASP A 10 12.63 10.33 -15.88
N TYR A 11 12.81 9.85 -14.65
CA TYR A 11 11.74 9.71 -13.68
C TYR A 11 12.19 10.15 -12.28
N ALA A 12 11.23 10.56 -11.46
CA ALA A 12 11.45 10.80 -10.05
C ALA A 12 11.25 9.50 -9.26
N ILE A 13 12.25 9.11 -8.47
CA ILE A 13 12.20 7.87 -7.67
C ILE A 13 11.37 8.07 -6.40
N PHE A 14 11.32 9.28 -5.86
CA PHE A 14 10.53 9.62 -4.68
C PHE A 14 9.95 11.02 -4.86
N PRO A 15 8.66 11.16 -5.14
CA PRO A 15 8.02 12.47 -5.08
C PRO A 15 8.16 13.02 -3.66
N LYS A 16 8.53 14.28 -3.53
CA LYS A 16 8.90 14.86 -2.23
C LYS A 16 7.71 15.37 -1.43
N ASP A 17 6.60 15.66 -2.06
CA ASP A 17 5.48 16.36 -1.43
C ASP A 17 4.13 15.75 -1.83
N GLU A 18 3.12 16.02 -1.01
CA GLU A 18 1.73 15.72 -1.37
C GLU A 18 1.39 16.35 -2.71
N THR A 19 1.12 15.54 -3.70
CA THR A 19 0.68 16.01 -5.00
C THR A 19 -0.71 16.61 -4.82
N ASN A 20 -0.87 17.89 -5.17
CA ASN A 20 -2.15 18.57 -5.08
C ASN A 20 -3.05 18.03 -6.21
N VAL A 21 -3.91 17.07 -5.88
CA VAL A 21 -4.82 16.40 -6.81
C VAL A 21 -6.24 16.86 -6.55
N ASP A 22 -6.97 17.14 -7.61
CA ASP A 22 -8.41 17.37 -7.47
C ASP A 22 -9.09 16.10 -6.95
N LEU A 23 -9.71 16.21 -5.77
CA LEU A 23 -10.43 15.13 -5.12
C LEU A 23 -11.48 14.48 -6.03
N LYS A 24 -12.07 15.26 -6.95
CA LYS A 24 -13.06 14.74 -7.91
C LYS A 24 -12.42 13.74 -8.87
N GLU A 25 -11.14 13.94 -9.23
CA GLU A 25 -10.43 13.02 -10.10
C GLU A 25 -10.17 11.68 -9.40
N VAL A 26 -9.71 11.71 -8.16
CA VAL A 26 -9.43 10.47 -7.40
C VAL A 26 -10.72 9.70 -7.10
N LYS A 27 -11.79 10.41 -6.74
CA LYS A 27 -13.08 9.79 -6.41
C LYS A 27 -13.72 9.04 -7.57
N LYS A 28 -13.37 9.32 -8.81
CA LYS A 28 -13.85 8.56 -9.98
C LYS A 28 -13.41 7.09 -9.97
N TYR A 29 -12.34 6.77 -9.26
CA TYR A 29 -11.78 5.42 -9.15
C TYR A 29 -12.26 4.67 -7.90
N PHE A 30 -13.04 5.30 -7.03
CA PHE A 30 -13.67 4.61 -5.91
C PHE A 30 -14.74 3.66 -6.40
N LEU A 31 -14.88 2.54 -5.73
CA LEU A 31 -16.01 1.66 -5.96
C LEU A 31 -17.31 2.40 -5.61
N PHE A 32 -18.13 2.63 -6.64
CA PHE A 32 -19.43 3.21 -6.45
C PHE A 32 -20.38 2.19 -5.80
N ASP A 33 -21.26 2.68 -4.95
CA ASP A 33 -22.29 1.92 -4.24
C ASP A 33 -21.77 0.86 -3.25
N THR A 34 -20.47 0.89 -2.92
CA THR A 34 -19.90 -0.01 -1.91
C THR A 34 -19.28 0.80 -0.79
N ASP A 35 -19.78 0.57 0.43
CA ASP A 35 -19.17 1.15 1.63
C ASP A 35 -17.92 0.37 1.99
N THR A 36 -16.75 0.97 1.76
CA THR A 36 -15.44 0.35 1.95
C THR A 36 -14.58 1.12 2.94
N TYR A 37 -13.67 0.44 3.60
CA TYR A 37 -12.53 1.05 4.27
C TYR A 37 -11.49 1.42 3.23
N LYS A 38 -11.04 2.68 3.20
CA LYS A 38 -10.15 3.17 2.14
C LYS A 38 -8.74 3.46 2.64
N VAL A 39 -7.75 2.95 1.91
CA VAL A 39 -6.32 3.24 2.10
C VAL A 39 -5.79 3.80 0.79
N ILE A 40 -5.52 5.10 0.75
CA ILE A 40 -5.25 5.81 -0.49
C ILE A 40 -3.85 6.39 -0.50
N PHE A 41 -3.14 6.11 -1.58
CA PHE A 41 -1.83 6.67 -1.88
C PHE A 41 -1.90 7.46 -3.19
N ILE A 42 -1.31 8.66 -3.20
CA ILE A 42 -1.18 9.49 -4.39
C ILE A 42 0.31 9.66 -4.69
N ASP A 43 0.75 9.26 -5.88
CA ASP A 43 2.16 9.25 -6.27
C ASP A 43 3.07 8.59 -5.20
N GLY A 44 2.58 7.52 -4.55
CA GLY A 44 3.30 6.80 -3.50
C GLY A 44 3.25 7.42 -2.11
N VAL A 45 2.56 8.56 -1.94
CA VAL A 45 2.38 9.23 -0.65
C VAL A 45 0.98 8.93 -0.10
N TYR A 46 0.92 8.51 1.16
CA TYR A 46 -0.36 8.26 1.83
C TYR A 46 -1.18 9.53 1.98
N SER A 47 -2.46 9.46 1.64
CA SER A 47 -3.41 10.56 1.78
C SER A 47 -4.36 10.32 2.98
N PRO A 48 -4.07 10.88 4.17
CA PRO A 48 -4.95 10.72 5.33
C PRO A 48 -6.32 11.37 5.12
N PHE A 49 -6.40 12.40 4.29
CA PHE A 49 -7.64 13.10 3.99
C PHE A 49 -8.63 12.26 3.17
N LEU A 50 -8.12 11.37 2.30
CA LEU A 50 -8.93 10.50 1.45
C LEU A 50 -9.14 9.11 2.05
N SER A 51 -8.34 8.74 3.04
CA SER A 51 -8.37 7.44 3.67
C SER A 51 -9.26 7.45 4.91
N ASN A 52 -9.84 6.29 5.22
CA ASN A 52 -10.52 6.03 6.48
C ASN A 52 -9.99 4.71 7.04
N THR A 53 -9.03 4.81 7.96
CA THR A 53 -8.32 3.66 8.52
C THR A 53 -8.67 3.36 9.98
N THR A 54 -9.70 4.00 10.51
CA THR A 54 -10.19 3.74 11.87
C THR A 54 -11.23 2.63 11.84
N HIS A 55 -10.89 1.46 12.40
CA HIS A 55 -11.73 0.27 12.35
C HIS A 55 -11.70 -0.48 13.67
N ASP A 56 -12.85 -0.90 14.14
CA ASP A 56 -12.95 -1.75 15.32
C ASP A 56 -12.49 -3.17 14.99
N GLY A 57 -11.52 -3.64 15.77
CA GLY A 57 -11.06 -5.03 15.72
C GLY A 57 -10.07 -5.37 14.61
N ILE A 58 -9.74 -4.47 13.69
CA ILE A 58 -8.70 -4.67 12.68
C ILE A 58 -7.64 -3.58 12.74
N ASP A 59 -6.41 -3.92 12.40
CA ASP A 59 -5.31 -2.95 12.35
C ASP A 59 -5.03 -2.55 10.88
N VAL A 60 -5.21 -1.29 10.56
CA VAL A 60 -4.85 -0.71 9.27
C VAL A 60 -3.95 0.49 9.51
N CYS A 61 -2.75 0.47 8.97
CA CYS A 61 -1.81 1.59 9.09
C CYS A 61 -0.77 1.56 7.95
N LEU A 62 0.07 2.58 7.91
CA LEU A 62 1.22 2.59 7.01
C LEU A 62 2.21 1.47 7.37
N LEU A 63 2.82 0.86 6.35
CA LEU A 63 3.83 -0.17 6.55
C LEU A 63 5.04 0.37 7.33
N SER A 64 5.49 1.59 7.05
CA SER A 64 6.55 2.26 7.80
C SER A 64 6.22 2.42 9.28
N ALA A 65 4.96 2.77 9.59
CA ALA A 65 4.47 2.86 10.96
C ALA A 65 4.40 1.48 11.64
N ALA A 66 4.00 0.44 10.91
CA ALA A 66 3.96 -0.93 11.43
C ALA A 66 5.36 -1.46 11.77
N LEU A 67 6.35 -1.20 10.90
CA LEU A 67 7.75 -1.58 11.11
C LEU A 67 8.33 -0.99 12.41
N SER A 68 7.83 0.16 12.85
CA SER A 68 8.28 0.83 14.07
C SER A 68 7.57 0.37 15.34
N LYS A 69 6.49 -0.44 15.22
CA LYS A 69 5.67 -0.86 16.37
C LYS A 69 6.04 -2.25 16.88
N PRO A 70 6.49 -2.42 18.15
CA PRO A 70 6.88 -3.72 18.69
C PRO A 70 5.78 -4.80 18.60
N LYS A 71 4.50 -4.39 18.69
CA LYS A 71 3.36 -5.34 18.62
C LYS A 71 3.29 -6.10 17.28
N TYR A 72 3.80 -5.52 16.19
CA TYR A 72 3.78 -6.16 14.88
C TYR A 72 5.08 -6.87 14.51
N LYS A 73 6.14 -6.72 15.33
CA LYS A 73 7.47 -7.25 15.01
C LYS A 73 7.43 -8.73 14.62
N LYS A 74 6.74 -9.58 15.39
CA LYS A 74 6.65 -11.01 15.10
C LYS A 74 5.99 -11.29 13.75
N LEU A 75 4.90 -10.59 13.41
CA LEU A 75 4.20 -10.74 12.13
C LEU A 75 5.09 -10.31 10.97
N ILE A 76 5.75 -9.17 11.11
CA ILE A 76 6.64 -8.62 10.09
C ILE A 76 7.84 -9.55 9.87
N ASP A 77 8.52 -9.99 10.92
CA ASP A 77 9.66 -10.90 10.83
C ASP A 77 9.27 -12.25 10.17
N THR A 78 8.01 -12.68 10.35
CA THR A 78 7.52 -13.94 9.80
C THR A 78 7.15 -13.83 8.32
N TYR A 79 6.52 -12.75 7.88
CA TYR A 79 5.90 -12.69 6.56
C TYR A 79 6.50 -11.65 5.62
N PHE A 80 7.03 -10.54 6.14
CA PHE A 80 7.53 -9.47 5.28
C PHE A 80 8.78 -9.93 4.52
N ASN A 81 8.78 -9.73 3.20
CA ASN A 81 9.84 -10.17 2.28
C ASN A 81 10.13 -11.70 2.30
N LYS A 82 9.16 -12.54 2.73
CA LYS A 82 9.34 -13.99 2.79
C LYS A 82 8.54 -14.75 1.74
N ILE A 83 7.45 -14.17 1.23
CA ILE A 83 6.51 -14.85 0.34
C ILE A 83 6.93 -14.69 -1.12
N ALA A 84 7.34 -13.48 -1.52
CA ALA A 84 7.75 -13.21 -2.88
C ALA A 84 9.15 -13.81 -3.18
N ASN A 85 9.33 -14.33 -4.39
CA ASN A 85 10.63 -14.85 -4.84
C ASN A 85 11.63 -13.70 -4.97
N GLN A 86 12.63 -13.66 -4.10
CA GLN A 86 13.67 -12.62 -4.08
C GLN A 86 14.74 -12.80 -5.17
N GLU A 87 14.77 -13.93 -5.86
CA GLU A 87 15.66 -14.17 -7.01
C GLU A 87 15.11 -13.50 -8.28
N ASP A 88 13.81 -13.17 -8.31
CA ASP A 88 13.23 -12.38 -9.39
C ASP A 88 13.74 -10.94 -9.32
N SER A 89 14.27 -10.45 -10.43
CA SER A 89 14.91 -9.12 -10.51
C SER A 89 13.94 -7.98 -10.24
N MET A 90 12.67 -8.10 -10.64
CA MET A 90 11.65 -7.07 -10.39
C MET A 90 11.21 -7.08 -8.93
N THR A 91 11.12 -8.24 -8.31
CA THR A 91 10.86 -8.38 -6.87
C THR A 91 12.00 -7.81 -6.04
N ALA A 92 13.25 -8.10 -6.39
CA ALA A 92 14.42 -7.55 -5.72
C ALA A 92 14.49 -6.03 -5.87
N LEU A 93 14.17 -5.50 -7.05
CA LEU A 93 14.09 -4.08 -7.33
C LEU A 93 12.99 -3.40 -6.48
N ASN A 94 11.78 -3.98 -6.44
CA ASN A 94 10.72 -3.49 -5.57
C ASN A 94 11.16 -3.49 -4.11
N THR A 95 11.79 -4.56 -3.63
CA THR A 95 12.29 -4.66 -2.25
C THR A 95 13.29 -3.56 -1.92
N SER A 96 14.15 -3.20 -2.87
CA SER A 96 15.20 -2.18 -2.69
C SER A 96 14.64 -0.76 -2.65
N TYR A 97 13.55 -0.49 -3.36
CA TYR A 97 12.99 0.85 -3.55
C TYR A 97 11.62 1.05 -2.91
N ALA A 98 11.01 0.01 -2.32
CA ALA A 98 9.74 0.13 -1.63
C ALA A 98 9.89 1.07 -0.43
N LYS A 99 9.16 2.19 -0.48
CA LYS A 99 9.21 3.21 0.56
C LYS A 99 7.99 3.15 1.47
N GLU A 100 6.83 2.90 0.89
CA GLU A 100 5.57 2.92 1.62
C GLU A 100 4.55 1.94 1.04
N GLY A 101 3.55 1.66 1.85
CA GLY A 101 2.40 0.84 1.51
C GLY A 101 1.49 0.62 2.70
N ALA A 102 0.47 -0.20 2.53
CA ALA A 102 -0.46 -0.55 3.59
C ALA A 102 0.05 -1.74 4.40
N PHE A 103 -0.09 -1.64 5.72
CA PHE A 103 -0.06 -2.77 6.64
C PHE A 103 -1.48 -3.01 7.14
N ILE A 104 -1.99 -4.23 6.91
CA ILE A 104 -3.31 -4.66 7.31
C ILE A 104 -3.18 -5.94 8.12
N TYR A 105 -3.72 -5.95 9.31
CA TYR A 105 -3.77 -7.14 10.15
C TYR A 105 -5.19 -7.39 10.64
N ILE A 106 -5.71 -8.56 10.30
CA ILE A 106 -7.00 -9.05 10.77
C ILE A 106 -6.73 -10.10 11.85
N PRO A 107 -7.03 -9.78 13.12
CA PRO A 107 -6.77 -10.70 14.22
C PRO A 107 -7.62 -11.97 14.16
N LYS A 108 -7.16 -12.98 14.90
CA LYS A 108 -7.85 -14.26 15.02
C LYS A 108 -9.34 -14.10 15.36
N ASN A 109 -10.19 -14.85 14.65
CA ASN A 109 -11.65 -14.88 14.80
C ASN A 109 -12.37 -13.54 14.49
N VAL A 110 -11.70 -12.59 13.85
CA VAL A 110 -12.31 -11.33 13.42
C VAL A 110 -12.80 -11.44 11.98
N VAL A 111 -14.01 -10.96 11.75
CA VAL A 111 -14.60 -10.80 10.41
C VAL A 111 -14.71 -9.30 10.15
N ALA A 112 -14.05 -8.81 9.10
CA ALA A 112 -14.14 -7.41 8.73
C ALA A 112 -15.56 -7.11 8.19
N GLU A 113 -16.18 -6.07 8.74
CA GLU A 113 -17.58 -5.71 8.38
C GLU A 113 -17.69 -5.19 6.95
N LYS A 114 -16.64 -4.57 6.44
CA LYS A 114 -16.59 -3.96 5.12
C LYS A 114 -15.34 -4.39 4.37
N PRO A 115 -15.38 -4.40 3.04
CA PRO A 115 -14.16 -4.57 2.24
C PRO A 115 -13.14 -3.47 2.52
N ILE A 116 -11.85 -3.80 2.38
CA ILE A 116 -10.76 -2.83 2.42
C ILE A 116 -10.32 -2.54 0.98
N GLU A 117 -10.43 -1.30 0.57
CA GLU A 117 -10.05 -0.80 -0.75
C GLU A 117 -8.69 -0.10 -0.66
N ILE A 118 -7.69 -0.61 -1.39
CA ILE A 118 -6.34 -0.03 -1.44
C ILE A 118 -6.16 0.62 -2.81
N ILE A 119 -6.01 1.95 -2.85
CA ILE A 119 -5.87 2.69 -4.09
C ILE A 119 -4.48 3.31 -4.18
N HIS A 120 -3.73 2.93 -5.20
CA HIS A 120 -2.50 3.59 -5.60
C HIS A 120 -2.77 4.44 -6.84
N PHE A 121 -2.95 5.73 -6.66
CA PHE A 121 -3.24 6.68 -7.74
C PHE A 121 -1.95 7.37 -8.19
N SER A 122 -1.67 7.34 -9.49
CA SER A 122 -0.55 8.08 -10.09
C SER A 122 -1.07 9.21 -10.97
N THR A 123 -0.59 10.43 -10.70
CA THR A 123 -1.05 11.63 -11.43
C THR A 123 -0.39 11.79 -12.79
N GLY A 124 0.88 11.42 -12.93
CA GLY A 124 1.65 11.54 -14.17
C GLY A 124 1.80 12.98 -14.70
N LYS A 125 1.57 14.01 -13.85
CA LYS A 125 1.38 15.39 -14.32
C LYS A 125 2.63 16.12 -14.76
N GLU A 126 3.76 15.94 -14.08
CA GLU A 126 4.95 16.76 -14.35
C GLU A 126 6.12 15.92 -14.89
N LYS A 127 6.37 14.81 -14.25
CA LYS A 127 7.46 13.89 -14.59
C LYS A 127 6.99 12.48 -14.30
N ALA A 128 7.45 11.52 -15.09
CA ALA A 128 7.22 10.11 -14.78
C ALA A 128 7.72 9.81 -13.37
N VAL A 129 6.89 9.16 -12.56
CA VAL A 129 7.23 8.77 -11.19
C VAL A 129 7.41 7.26 -11.14
N TRP A 130 8.51 6.83 -10.58
CA TRP A 130 8.72 5.42 -10.31
C TRP A 130 8.18 5.08 -8.93
N LEU A 131 7.06 4.38 -8.91
CA LEU A 131 6.40 3.94 -7.70
C LEU A 131 6.67 2.45 -7.47
N GLN A 132 7.06 2.10 -6.26
CA GLN A 132 7.32 0.73 -5.81
C GLN A 132 6.51 0.48 -4.53
N PRO A 133 5.17 0.40 -4.62
CA PRO A 133 4.34 0.15 -3.45
C PRO A 133 4.58 -1.27 -2.91
N ARG A 134 4.52 -1.43 -1.58
CA ARG A 134 4.64 -2.71 -0.91
C ARG A 134 3.62 -2.83 0.21
N ASN A 135 2.63 -3.66 0.01
CA ASN A 135 1.61 -3.91 1.03
C ASN A 135 1.92 -5.20 1.80
N LEU A 136 1.63 -5.24 3.08
CA LEU A 136 1.64 -6.45 3.90
C LEU A 136 0.26 -6.66 4.51
N ILE A 137 -0.39 -7.73 4.10
CA ILE A 137 -1.71 -8.11 4.58
C ILE A 137 -1.57 -9.45 5.30
N VAL A 138 -1.96 -9.48 6.56
CA VAL A 138 -1.91 -10.68 7.40
C VAL A 138 -3.32 -10.96 7.92
N VAL A 139 -3.86 -12.11 7.55
CA VAL A 139 -5.17 -12.59 8.00
C VAL A 139 -4.93 -13.79 8.91
N ASP A 140 -5.28 -13.68 10.18
CA ASP A 140 -5.02 -14.70 11.18
C ASP A 140 -6.08 -15.83 11.12
N GLN A 141 -5.91 -16.84 11.94
CA GLN A 141 -6.77 -18.03 11.98
C GLN A 141 -8.26 -17.67 12.17
N ASN A 142 -9.14 -18.25 11.36
CA ASN A 142 -10.59 -18.01 11.36
C ASN A 142 -10.99 -16.54 11.16
N ALA A 143 -10.10 -15.71 10.64
CA ALA A 143 -10.40 -14.33 10.28
C ALA A 143 -10.89 -14.25 8.82
N GLN A 144 -11.69 -13.24 8.50
CA GLN A 144 -12.20 -13.01 7.15
C GLN A 144 -12.15 -11.54 6.80
N VAL A 145 -11.72 -11.25 5.57
CA VAL A 145 -11.69 -9.90 4.99
C VAL A 145 -11.77 -9.99 3.48
N GLN A 146 -12.38 -9.00 2.87
CA GLN A 146 -12.32 -8.78 1.42
C GLN A 146 -11.36 -7.62 1.16
N ILE A 147 -10.38 -7.81 0.28
CA ILE A 147 -9.45 -6.77 -0.18
C ILE A 147 -9.75 -6.48 -1.64
N ILE A 148 -9.75 -5.20 -1.99
CA ILE A 148 -10.01 -4.71 -3.34
C ILE A 148 -8.89 -3.78 -3.76
#